data_3987cacda78c35efaf11accbe4358eaa
#
_entry.id   3987cacda78c35efaf11accbe4358eaa
#
_cell.length_a   1.000
_cell.length_b   1.000
_cell.length_c   1.000
_cell.angle_alpha   90.00
_cell.angle_beta   90.00
_cell.angle_gamma   90.00
#
_symmetry.space_group_name_H-M   'P 1'
#
loop_
_entity.id
_entity.type
_entity.pdbx_description
1 polymer ?
#
loop_
_entity_poly.entity_id
_entity_poly.type
_entity_poly.pdbx_seq_one_letter_code
_entity_poly.pdbx_strand_id
1 'polypeptide(L)'
;MRKQRYLAVAAILFLSLAACSGGDDRTVFVAQILSDQQADGDIAFFPFSSVYAITNGPATLFFGIDASDPGVPEYRAFLDFPLDGATGGDVVPAGARIRSATIELFVNEVSFAFTVPTLIDLVTYPISGLRAVDYYSDPLTYPDGSFAFRTLEFYSSDQGNYVLIDVTPLLAEAQRRGLPDFQLRLLLDFVERAEGLVGIEDLPSAVITAPLLTVEYE
;
A
#
# COMPACT_ATOMS: atom_id res chain seq x y z
N MET A 1 0.31 57.14 -38.95
CA MET A 1 0.61 56.87 -37.51
C MET A 1 -0.29 55.85 -36.80
N ARG A 2 -1.53 55.56 -37.30
CA ARG A 2 -2.43 54.60 -36.65
C ARG A 2 -2.07 53.11 -36.90
N LYS A 3 -1.52 52.78 -38.05
CA LYS A 3 -1.15 51.37 -38.40
C LYS A 3 0.04 50.79 -37.60
N GLN A 4 0.99 51.62 -37.17
CA GLN A 4 2.13 51.17 -36.35
C GLN A 4 1.76 50.80 -34.90
N ARG A 5 0.65 51.36 -34.37
CA ARG A 5 0.20 51.03 -32.99
C ARG A 5 -0.45 49.62 -32.93
N TYR A 6 -1.07 49.16 -34.00
CA TYR A 6 -1.69 47.83 -34.03
C TYR A 6 -0.65 46.71 -34.18
N LEU A 7 0.46 46.99 -34.87
CA LEU A 7 1.56 46.03 -34.98
C LEU A 7 2.28 45.82 -33.63
N ALA A 8 2.44 46.84 -32.83
CA ALA A 8 3.07 46.75 -31.52
C ALA A 8 2.18 45.98 -30.53
N VAL A 9 0.84 46.17 -30.57
CA VAL A 9 -0.10 45.46 -29.70
C VAL A 9 -0.20 43.97 -30.11
N ALA A 10 -0.19 43.64 -31.41
CA ALA A 10 -0.17 42.26 -31.86
C ALA A 10 1.12 41.51 -31.49
N ALA A 11 2.28 42.17 -31.52
CA ALA A 11 3.55 41.59 -31.12
C ALA A 11 3.60 41.31 -29.59
N ILE A 12 3.01 42.18 -28.77
CA ILE A 12 2.92 41.96 -27.33
C ILE A 12 1.96 40.82 -26.98
N LEU A 13 0.85 40.66 -27.72
CA LEU A 13 -0.06 39.54 -27.54
C LEU A 13 0.54 38.20 -27.93
N PHE A 14 1.38 38.15 -28.96
CA PHE A 14 2.09 36.91 -29.37
C PHE A 14 3.21 36.53 -28.40
N LEU A 15 3.88 37.49 -27.75
CA LEU A 15 4.90 37.21 -26.75
C LEU A 15 4.31 36.70 -25.42
N SER A 16 3.07 37.06 -25.09
CA SER A 16 2.40 36.55 -23.87
C SER A 16 1.88 35.12 -23.99
N LEU A 17 1.73 34.60 -25.22
CA LEU A 17 1.33 33.20 -25.47
C LEU A 17 2.52 32.21 -25.49
N ALA A 18 3.76 32.71 -25.61
CA ALA A 18 4.96 31.89 -25.57
C ALA A 18 5.53 31.65 -24.15
N ALA A 19 4.95 32.28 -23.12
CA ALA A 19 5.46 32.22 -21.74
C ALA A 19 4.79 31.13 -20.87
N CYS A 20 3.92 30.28 -21.44
CA CYS A 20 3.24 29.21 -20.70
C CYS A 20 3.56 27.78 -21.18
N SER A 21 4.71 27.54 -21.84
CA SER A 21 5.11 26.19 -22.22
C SER A 21 6.46 25.76 -21.63
N GLY A 22 6.66 26.04 -20.36
CA GLY A 22 7.78 25.52 -19.55
C GLY A 22 7.29 24.53 -18.48
N GLY A 23 6.23 23.77 -18.76
CA GLY A 23 5.88 22.60 -18.00
C GLY A 23 6.71 21.43 -18.51
N ASP A 24 7.35 20.69 -17.64
CA ASP A 24 7.93 19.39 -17.93
C ASP A 24 6.76 18.48 -18.40
N ASP A 25 6.52 18.42 -19.72
CA ASP A 25 5.46 17.61 -20.35
C ASP A 25 5.81 16.11 -20.27
N ARG A 26 6.12 15.64 -19.06
CA ARG A 26 6.31 14.21 -18.85
C ARG A 26 4.94 13.55 -18.84
N THR A 27 4.79 12.53 -19.67
CA THR A 27 3.59 11.72 -19.68
C THR A 27 3.48 10.96 -18.38
N VAL A 28 2.37 11.17 -17.68
CA VAL A 28 2.03 10.41 -16.47
C VAL A 28 1.25 9.18 -16.91
N PHE A 29 1.68 8.03 -16.43
CA PHE A 29 1.01 6.76 -16.60
C PHE A 29 0.35 6.36 -15.30
N VAL A 30 -0.77 5.63 -15.38
CA VAL A 30 -1.47 5.06 -14.23
C VAL A 30 -1.49 3.56 -14.40
N ALA A 31 -1.07 2.83 -13.39
CA ALA A 31 -1.15 1.38 -13.30
C ALA A 31 -2.06 0.97 -12.15
N GLN A 32 -2.87 -0.07 -12.35
CA GLN A 32 -3.70 -0.71 -11.33
C GLN A 32 -3.31 -2.17 -11.19
N ILE A 33 -2.95 -2.59 -9.99
CA ILE A 33 -2.40 -3.90 -9.68
C ILE A 33 -3.19 -4.48 -8.52
N LEU A 34 -3.85 -5.61 -8.76
CA LEU A 34 -4.46 -6.40 -7.68
C LEU A 34 -3.37 -7.13 -6.90
N SER A 35 -3.59 -7.33 -5.61
CA SER A 35 -2.71 -8.17 -4.81
C SER A 35 -2.69 -9.63 -5.33
N ASP A 36 -1.59 -10.34 -5.08
CA ASP A 36 -1.48 -11.77 -5.41
C ASP A 36 -2.03 -12.61 -4.27
N GLN A 37 -3.31 -12.96 -4.38
CA GLN A 37 -4.02 -13.77 -3.39
C GLN A 37 -3.33 -15.09 -3.03
N GLN A 38 -2.44 -15.61 -3.87
CA GLN A 38 -1.69 -16.85 -3.56
C GLN A 38 -0.49 -16.58 -2.66
N ALA A 39 0.07 -15.38 -2.74
CA ALA A 39 1.20 -14.92 -1.93
C ALA A 39 0.71 -14.20 -0.66
N ASP A 40 -0.52 -13.67 -0.68
CA ASP A 40 -1.14 -12.98 0.45
C ASP A 40 -1.47 -13.95 1.60
N GLY A 41 -1.61 -13.40 2.80
CA GLY A 41 -1.99 -14.20 3.96
C GLY A 41 -1.85 -13.44 5.27
N ASP A 42 -2.07 -14.15 6.37
CA ASP A 42 -1.77 -13.66 7.71
C ASP A 42 -1.03 -14.69 8.58
N ILE A 43 -0.38 -14.20 9.60
CA ILE A 43 0.28 -15.02 10.62
C ILE A 43 -0.23 -14.60 11.97
N ALA A 44 -0.89 -15.52 12.70
CA ALA A 44 -1.29 -15.35 14.07
C ALA A 44 -0.22 -15.93 15.01
N PHE A 45 0.24 -15.15 15.96
CA PHE A 45 1.12 -15.60 17.04
C PHE A 45 0.33 -15.75 18.34
N PHE A 46 0.34 -16.94 18.91
CA PHE A 46 -0.30 -17.27 20.19
C PHE A 46 0.72 -17.16 21.33
N PRO A 47 0.71 -16.08 22.13
CA PRO A 47 1.78 -15.81 23.08
C PRO A 47 1.87 -16.83 24.22
N PHE A 48 0.75 -17.42 24.65
CA PHE A 48 0.74 -18.39 25.74
C PHE A 48 1.30 -19.77 25.36
N SER A 49 1.20 -20.15 24.11
CA SER A 49 1.70 -21.44 23.60
C SER A 49 2.98 -21.31 22.75
N SER A 50 3.34 -20.09 22.38
CA SER A 50 4.43 -19.79 21.45
C SER A 50 4.25 -20.49 20.10
N VAL A 51 3.02 -20.64 19.63
CA VAL A 51 2.64 -21.28 18.37
C VAL A 51 2.26 -20.23 17.34
N TYR A 52 2.54 -20.50 16.07
CA TYR A 52 2.09 -19.73 14.93
C TYR A 52 1.02 -20.49 14.16
N ALA A 53 -0.08 -19.82 13.82
CA ALA A 53 -1.01 -20.26 12.79
C ALA A 53 -0.83 -19.38 11.57
N ILE A 54 -0.79 -20.00 10.38
CA ILE A 54 -0.53 -19.30 9.12
C ILE A 54 -1.70 -19.55 8.19
N THR A 55 -2.31 -18.48 7.70
CA THR A 55 -3.29 -18.49 6.63
C THR A 55 -2.58 -18.07 5.35
N ASN A 56 -2.61 -18.90 4.31
CA ASN A 56 -2.10 -18.57 3.00
C ASN A 56 -3.23 -18.66 1.97
N GLY A 57 -3.14 -17.82 0.97
CA GLY A 57 -4.12 -17.80 -0.12
C GLY A 57 -5.39 -17.02 0.24
N PRO A 58 -6.41 -17.14 -0.62
CA PRO A 58 -7.60 -16.29 -0.56
C PRO A 58 -8.38 -16.46 0.75
N ALA A 59 -8.49 -15.39 1.51
CA ALA A 59 -9.23 -15.37 2.78
C ALA A 59 -9.53 -13.91 3.20
N THR A 60 -10.29 -13.71 4.28
CA THR A 60 -10.21 -12.47 5.04
C THR A 60 -8.90 -12.47 5.81
N LEU A 61 -8.07 -11.45 5.62
CA LEU A 61 -6.78 -11.33 6.27
C LEU A 61 -6.90 -10.44 7.51
N PHE A 62 -6.27 -10.88 8.61
CA PHE A 62 -6.37 -10.19 9.88
C PHE A 62 -5.04 -9.58 10.30
N PHE A 63 -5.12 -8.41 10.95
CA PHE A 63 -4.02 -7.84 11.72
C PHE A 63 -4.54 -7.19 13.00
N GLY A 64 -3.71 -7.21 14.06
CA GLY A 64 -4.12 -6.78 15.38
C GLY A 64 -4.28 -7.94 16.36
N ILE A 65 -4.99 -7.72 17.46
CA ILE A 65 -5.17 -8.70 18.55
C ILE A 65 -6.62 -9.16 18.57
N ASP A 66 -6.83 -10.48 18.49
CA ASP A 66 -8.13 -11.09 18.74
C ASP A 66 -8.35 -11.30 20.24
N ALA A 67 -9.05 -10.36 20.86
CA ALA A 67 -9.39 -10.42 22.29
C ALA A 67 -10.52 -11.40 22.61
N SER A 68 -11.20 -11.99 21.60
CA SER A 68 -12.24 -13.01 21.82
C SER A 68 -11.66 -14.41 21.98
N ASP A 69 -10.49 -14.68 21.38
CA ASP A 69 -9.81 -15.96 21.51
C ASP A 69 -9.09 -16.03 22.88
N PRO A 70 -9.29 -17.12 23.66
CA PRO A 70 -8.57 -17.30 24.93
C PRO A 70 -7.04 -17.28 24.83
N GLY A 71 -6.51 -17.58 23.64
CA GLY A 71 -5.08 -17.51 23.34
C GLY A 71 -4.57 -16.10 23.05
N VAL A 72 -5.48 -15.13 22.88
CA VAL A 72 -5.21 -13.71 22.56
C VAL A 72 -4.13 -13.57 21.48
N PRO A 73 -4.32 -14.17 20.30
CA PRO A 73 -3.31 -14.11 19.24
C PRO A 73 -3.17 -12.71 18.67
N GLU A 74 -1.91 -12.36 18.34
CA GLU A 74 -1.60 -11.20 17.52
C GLU A 74 -1.44 -11.61 16.08
N TYR A 75 -2.22 -11.01 15.18
CA TYR A 75 -2.20 -11.23 13.74
C TYR A 75 -1.35 -10.18 13.04
N ARG A 76 -0.67 -10.59 11.97
CA ARG A 76 0.00 -9.71 11.01
C ARG A 76 -0.41 -10.13 9.62
N ALA A 77 -1.01 -9.21 8.86
CA ALA A 77 -1.39 -9.44 7.47
C ALA A 77 -0.24 -9.10 6.52
N PHE A 78 -0.15 -9.82 5.42
CA PHE A 78 0.87 -9.68 4.39
C PHE A 78 0.18 -9.57 3.03
N LEU A 79 0.57 -8.56 2.25
CA LEU A 79 0.05 -8.30 0.92
C LEU A 79 1.20 -8.23 -0.09
N ASP A 80 1.02 -8.86 -1.24
CA ASP A 80 1.95 -8.86 -2.36
C ASP A 80 1.32 -8.21 -3.59
N PHE A 81 2.03 -7.27 -4.20
CA PHE A 81 1.62 -6.61 -5.44
C PHE A 81 2.72 -6.80 -6.49
N PRO A 82 2.58 -7.77 -7.41
CA PRO A 82 3.56 -8.02 -8.46
C PRO A 82 3.61 -6.84 -9.45
N LEU A 83 4.74 -6.16 -9.53
CA LEU A 83 4.91 -4.98 -10.39
C LEU A 83 5.09 -5.33 -11.88
N ASP A 84 5.22 -6.60 -12.20
CA ASP A 84 5.40 -7.14 -13.56
C ASP A 84 4.09 -7.54 -14.26
N GLY A 85 2.94 -7.34 -13.59
CA GLY A 85 1.63 -7.66 -14.14
C GLY A 85 1.21 -9.13 -13.96
N ALA A 86 1.87 -9.91 -13.08
CA ALA A 86 1.59 -11.34 -12.88
C ALA A 86 0.14 -11.61 -12.45
N THR A 87 -0.53 -10.68 -11.77
CA THR A 87 -1.94 -10.77 -11.37
C THR A 87 -2.93 -10.35 -12.44
N GLY A 88 -2.44 -10.11 -13.68
CA GLY A 88 -3.28 -9.69 -14.82
C GLY A 88 -3.58 -8.19 -14.84
N GLY A 89 -2.94 -7.42 -13.98
CA GLY A 89 -2.99 -5.97 -13.94
C GLY A 89 -1.97 -5.30 -14.86
N ASP A 90 -1.80 -4.00 -14.65
CA ASP A 90 -0.81 -3.20 -15.35
C ASP A 90 0.61 -3.48 -14.82
N VAL A 91 1.60 -3.05 -15.59
CA VAL A 91 3.03 -3.18 -15.27
C VAL A 91 3.58 -1.82 -14.82
N VAL A 92 4.32 -1.78 -13.73
CA VAL A 92 5.15 -0.64 -13.36
C VAL A 92 6.59 -0.92 -13.77
N PRO A 93 7.14 -0.24 -14.80
CA PRO A 93 8.48 -0.53 -15.28
C PRO A 93 9.54 -0.35 -14.20
N ALA A 94 10.54 -1.24 -14.19
CA ALA A 94 11.69 -1.09 -13.30
C ALA A 94 12.38 0.26 -13.56
N GLY A 95 12.59 1.03 -12.48
CA GLY A 95 13.17 2.36 -12.57
C GLY A 95 12.19 3.48 -12.95
N ALA A 96 10.89 3.19 -13.07
CA ALA A 96 9.85 4.22 -13.18
C ALA A 96 9.93 5.18 -11.97
N ARG A 97 9.78 6.47 -12.25
CA ARG A 97 9.70 7.47 -11.18
C ARG A 97 8.28 7.50 -10.63
N ILE A 98 8.11 6.99 -9.42
CA ILE A 98 6.82 7.00 -8.75
C ILE A 98 6.44 8.43 -8.36
N ARG A 99 5.24 8.86 -8.74
CA ARG A 99 4.63 10.14 -8.35
C ARG A 99 3.69 9.98 -7.18
N SER A 100 2.82 8.98 -7.27
CA SER A 100 1.90 8.60 -6.20
C SER A 100 1.64 7.10 -6.22
N ALA A 101 1.36 6.54 -5.06
CA ALA A 101 0.91 5.17 -4.91
C ALA A 101 -0.10 5.09 -3.77
N THR A 102 -1.26 4.51 -4.04
CA THR A 102 -2.36 4.37 -3.09
C THR A 102 -2.84 2.93 -3.07
N ILE A 103 -2.98 2.35 -1.89
CA ILE A 103 -3.65 1.06 -1.72
C ILE A 103 -5.09 1.33 -1.29
N GLU A 104 -6.02 0.63 -1.91
CA GLU A 104 -7.42 0.56 -1.52
C GLU A 104 -7.67 -0.79 -0.85
N LEU A 105 -8.16 -0.76 0.39
CA LEU A 105 -8.50 -1.94 1.19
C LEU A 105 -9.98 -1.89 1.56
N PHE A 106 -10.73 -2.97 1.32
CA PHE A 106 -12.08 -3.12 1.86
C PHE A 106 -12.00 -3.72 3.26
N VAL A 107 -12.54 -3.00 4.25
CA VAL A 107 -12.48 -3.40 5.66
C VAL A 107 -13.74 -4.21 6.00
N ASN A 108 -13.58 -5.52 6.25
CA ASN A 108 -14.67 -6.39 6.65
C ASN A 108 -15.04 -6.23 8.12
N GLU A 109 -14.03 -6.02 8.95
CA GLU A 109 -14.19 -6.02 10.40
C GLU A 109 -13.25 -5.02 11.06
N VAL A 110 -13.76 -4.33 12.08
CA VAL A 110 -12.97 -3.61 13.09
C VAL A 110 -13.55 -3.95 14.46
N SER A 111 -12.79 -4.71 15.28
CA SER A 111 -13.27 -5.27 16.53
C SER A 111 -12.37 -4.92 17.71
N PHE A 112 -12.93 -4.95 18.90
CA PHE A 112 -12.30 -4.78 20.23
C PHE A 112 -11.76 -3.38 20.53
N ALA A 113 -11.72 -2.46 19.55
CA ALA A 113 -11.36 -1.05 19.75
C ALA A 113 -12.15 -0.14 18.81
N PHE A 114 -12.35 1.13 19.21
CA PHE A 114 -12.92 2.15 18.31
C PHE A 114 -11.89 2.64 17.29
N THR A 115 -10.62 2.57 17.65
CA THR A 115 -9.48 2.97 16.84
C THR A 115 -8.39 1.92 16.99
N VAL A 116 -7.90 1.41 15.88
CA VAL A 116 -6.81 0.43 15.83
C VAL A 116 -5.58 1.11 15.24
N PRO A 117 -4.61 1.48 16.07
CA PRO A 117 -3.37 2.08 15.60
C PRO A 117 -2.58 1.02 14.82
N THR A 118 -2.24 1.34 13.59
CA THR A 118 -1.68 0.39 12.63
C THR A 118 -0.38 0.89 12.05
N LEU A 119 0.57 -0.01 11.90
CA LEU A 119 1.81 0.18 11.18
C LEU A 119 1.77 -0.65 9.90
N ILE A 120 2.15 -0.04 8.77
CA ILE A 120 2.37 -0.73 7.50
C ILE A 120 3.84 -0.58 7.18
N ASP A 121 4.55 -1.68 7.06
CA ASP A 121 5.97 -1.70 6.71
C ASP A 121 6.26 -2.41 5.39
N LEU A 122 7.34 -1.99 4.74
CA LEU A 122 7.88 -2.62 3.53
C LEU A 122 8.74 -3.80 3.96
N VAL A 123 8.37 -4.98 3.51
CA VAL A 123 9.05 -6.24 3.84
C VAL A 123 9.39 -7.03 2.58
N THR A 124 10.07 -8.16 2.74
CA THR A 124 10.19 -9.19 1.70
C THR A 124 9.93 -10.56 2.31
N TYR A 125 9.11 -11.36 1.63
CA TYR A 125 8.81 -12.73 2.02
C TYR A 125 8.65 -13.60 0.76
N PRO A 126 8.72 -14.95 0.88
CA PRO A 126 8.59 -15.81 -0.29
C PRO A 126 7.17 -15.78 -0.87
N ILE A 127 7.04 -15.52 -2.18
CA ILE A 127 5.75 -15.58 -2.90
C ILE A 127 5.14 -16.99 -2.92
N SER A 128 5.92 -18.03 -2.56
CA SER A 128 5.43 -19.41 -2.45
C SER A 128 4.64 -19.68 -1.16
N GLY A 129 4.45 -18.69 -0.30
CA GLY A 129 3.68 -18.73 0.94
C GLY A 129 4.47 -18.30 2.16
N LEU A 130 3.73 -17.81 3.15
CA LEU A 130 4.25 -17.31 4.41
C LEU A 130 4.82 -18.40 5.29
N ARG A 131 5.79 -18.03 6.12
CA ARG A 131 6.42 -18.91 7.11
C ARG A 131 6.41 -18.21 8.47
N ALA A 132 6.46 -18.98 9.56
CA ALA A 132 6.48 -18.42 10.92
C ALA A 132 7.60 -17.38 11.17
N VAL A 133 8.74 -17.54 10.49
CA VAL A 133 9.87 -16.60 10.57
C VAL A 133 9.53 -15.22 9.98
N ASP A 134 8.61 -15.16 9.01
CA ASP A 134 8.23 -13.91 8.33
C ASP A 134 7.46 -12.98 9.28
N TYR A 135 6.87 -13.52 10.35
CA TYR A 135 6.23 -12.74 11.42
C TYR A 135 7.16 -11.69 12.03
N TYR A 136 8.44 -12.04 12.25
CA TYR A 136 9.46 -11.16 12.85
C TYR A 136 10.45 -10.60 11.83
N SER A 137 10.15 -10.69 10.54
CA SER A 137 11.04 -10.10 9.52
C SER A 137 11.26 -8.62 9.81
N ASP A 138 12.51 -8.18 9.73
CA ASP A 138 12.84 -6.77 9.87
C ASP A 138 12.27 -6.00 8.66
N PRO A 139 11.68 -4.82 8.89
CA PRO A 139 11.31 -3.92 7.81
C PRO A 139 12.52 -3.54 6.97
N LEU A 140 12.31 -3.31 5.67
CA LEU A 140 13.33 -2.71 4.85
C LEU A 140 13.62 -1.28 5.31
N THR A 141 14.80 -0.76 4.99
CA THR A 141 15.24 0.57 5.45
C THR A 141 15.37 1.54 4.28
N TYR A 142 15.08 2.80 4.50
CA TYR A 142 15.43 3.88 3.59
C TYR A 142 16.97 4.08 3.53
N PRO A 143 17.49 4.88 2.56
CA PRO A 143 18.92 5.15 2.43
C PRO A 143 19.56 5.80 3.66
N ASP A 144 18.78 6.49 4.49
CA ASP A 144 19.23 7.10 5.75
C ASP A 144 19.30 6.12 6.92
N GLY A 145 18.92 4.86 6.71
CA GLY A 145 18.92 3.80 7.70
C GLY A 145 17.65 3.73 8.56
N SER A 146 16.68 4.63 8.38
CA SER A 146 15.39 4.51 9.04
C SER A 146 14.55 3.40 8.41
N PHE A 147 13.68 2.77 9.19
CA PHE A 147 12.78 1.74 8.66
C PHE A 147 11.73 2.31 7.71
N ALA A 148 11.45 1.58 6.64
CA ALA A 148 10.44 1.95 5.65
C ALA A 148 9.06 1.50 6.14
N PHE A 149 8.35 2.39 6.84
CA PHE A 149 7.00 2.15 7.33
C PHE A 149 6.13 3.41 7.27
N ARG A 150 4.82 3.21 7.44
CA ARG A 150 3.80 4.24 7.63
C ARG A 150 2.94 3.87 8.83
N THR A 151 2.49 4.86 9.58
CA THR A 151 1.49 4.70 10.64
C THR A 151 0.17 5.32 10.22
N LEU A 152 -0.93 4.70 10.60
CA LEU A 152 -2.29 5.16 10.38
C LEU A 152 -3.20 4.57 11.46
N GLU A 153 -4.47 4.95 11.41
CA GLU A 153 -5.49 4.44 12.32
C GLU A 153 -6.64 3.89 11.50
N PHE A 154 -7.13 2.69 11.84
CA PHE A 154 -8.41 2.19 11.40
C PHE A 154 -9.45 2.47 12.46
N TYR A 155 -10.64 2.89 12.02
CA TYR A 155 -11.73 3.24 12.90
C TYR A 155 -12.87 2.23 12.77
N SER A 156 -13.66 2.06 13.83
CA SER A 156 -14.86 1.21 13.77
C SER A 156 -15.86 1.64 12.67
N SER A 157 -15.81 2.90 12.24
CA SER A 157 -16.60 3.42 11.11
C SER A 157 -16.10 2.97 9.75
N ASP A 158 -14.89 2.43 9.64
CA ASP A 158 -14.31 1.94 8.39
C ASP A 158 -14.87 0.57 8.01
N GLN A 159 -15.48 -0.13 8.96
CA GLN A 159 -16.10 -1.42 8.70
C GLN A 159 -17.19 -1.31 7.61
N GLY A 160 -17.09 -2.16 6.58
CA GLY A 160 -17.96 -2.16 5.41
C GLY A 160 -17.62 -1.08 4.39
N ASN A 161 -16.49 -0.41 4.50
CA ASN A 161 -16.04 0.66 3.62
C ASN A 161 -14.64 0.41 3.09
N TYR A 162 -14.29 1.17 2.05
CA TYR A 162 -12.93 1.23 1.51
C TYR A 162 -12.10 2.24 2.29
N VAL A 163 -10.86 1.86 2.59
CA VAL A 163 -9.83 2.74 3.16
C VAL A 163 -8.73 2.93 2.13
N LEU A 164 -8.41 4.19 1.85
CA LEU A 164 -7.34 4.58 0.91
C LEU A 164 -6.09 4.96 1.70
N ILE A 165 -4.97 4.33 1.36
CA ILE A 165 -3.71 4.48 2.09
C ILE A 165 -2.62 4.92 1.12
N ASP A 166 -2.05 6.11 1.35
CA ASP A 166 -0.88 6.57 0.60
C ASP A 166 0.35 5.75 1.01
N VAL A 167 0.90 5.00 0.06
CA VAL A 167 2.11 4.18 0.21
C VAL A 167 3.24 4.64 -0.73
N THR A 168 3.12 5.85 -1.25
CA THR A 168 4.11 6.43 -2.19
C THR A 168 5.56 6.28 -1.74
N PRO A 169 5.94 6.62 -0.49
CA PRO A 169 7.32 6.47 -0.05
C PRO A 169 7.80 5.01 -0.02
N LEU A 170 6.91 4.08 0.34
CA LEU A 170 7.23 2.65 0.40
C LEU A 170 7.45 2.07 -0.99
N LEU A 171 6.56 2.38 -1.95
CA LEU A 171 6.71 1.94 -3.34
C LEU A 171 7.94 2.56 -4.00
N ALA A 172 8.21 3.85 -3.76
CA ALA A 172 9.41 4.49 -4.28
C ALA A 172 10.69 3.82 -3.76
N GLU A 173 10.69 3.36 -2.51
CA GLU A 173 11.81 2.59 -1.94
C GLU A 173 11.92 1.20 -2.56
N ALA A 174 10.81 0.50 -2.78
CA ALA A 174 10.78 -0.80 -3.47
C ALA A 174 11.38 -0.67 -4.89
N GLN A 175 10.97 0.35 -5.65
CA GLN A 175 11.51 0.68 -6.98
C GLN A 175 13.01 1.00 -6.93
N ARG A 176 13.44 1.81 -5.96
CA ARG A 176 14.86 2.17 -5.78
C ARG A 176 15.72 0.94 -5.53
N ARG A 177 15.16 -0.09 -4.86
CA ARG A 177 15.82 -1.38 -4.60
C ARG A 177 15.74 -2.34 -5.78
N GLY A 178 14.90 -2.05 -6.77
CA GLY A 178 14.66 -2.95 -7.91
C GLY A 178 13.89 -4.21 -7.52
N LEU A 179 13.00 -4.11 -6.51
CA LEU A 179 12.17 -5.25 -6.11
C LEU A 179 11.14 -5.55 -7.21
N PRO A 180 10.95 -6.83 -7.58
CA PRO A 180 9.93 -7.22 -8.57
C PRO A 180 8.52 -7.12 -7.99
N ASP A 181 8.39 -7.28 -6.66
CA ASP A 181 7.15 -7.30 -5.92
C ASP A 181 7.14 -6.19 -4.87
N PHE A 182 6.00 -5.56 -4.69
CA PHE A 182 5.76 -4.59 -3.62
C PHE A 182 5.05 -5.29 -2.48
N GLN A 183 5.82 -5.73 -1.49
CA GLN A 183 5.35 -6.54 -0.38
C GLN A 183 5.23 -5.72 0.91
N LEU A 184 4.07 -5.80 1.52
CA LEU A 184 3.73 -5.06 2.74
C LEU A 184 3.29 -5.99 3.85
N ARG A 185 3.58 -5.58 5.09
CA ARG A 185 3.02 -6.18 6.29
C ARG A 185 2.23 -5.14 7.06
N LEU A 186 1.01 -5.50 7.49
CA LEU A 186 0.15 -4.70 8.35
C LEU A 186 0.15 -5.34 9.75
N LEU A 187 0.35 -4.51 10.77
CA LEU A 187 0.40 -4.96 12.17
C LEU A 187 -0.05 -3.81 13.10
N LEU A 188 -0.30 -4.11 14.38
CA LEU A 188 -0.50 -3.05 15.37
C LEU A 188 0.74 -2.16 15.46
N ASP A 189 0.53 -0.85 15.60
CA ASP A 189 1.61 0.08 15.91
C ASP A 189 2.13 -0.18 17.34
N PHE A 190 3.41 0.09 17.57
CA PHE A 190 4.10 -0.10 18.86
C PHE A 190 3.77 0.99 19.88
N VAL A 191 2.54 1.54 19.86
CA VAL A 191 2.06 2.46 20.88
C VAL A 191 1.66 1.71 22.14
N GLU A 192 1.81 2.38 23.31
CA GLU A 192 1.44 1.75 24.57
C GLU A 192 -0.05 1.38 24.59
N ARG A 193 -0.34 0.11 24.92
CA ARG A 193 -1.71 -0.46 24.97
C ARG A 193 -2.47 -0.43 23.65
N ALA A 194 -1.76 -0.57 22.53
CA ALA A 194 -2.43 -0.82 21.25
C ALA A 194 -3.28 -2.08 21.35
N GLU A 195 -4.53 -1.98 20.93
CA GLU A 195 -5.49 -3.08 20.93
C GLU A 195 -6.38 -3.01 19.68
N GLY A 196 -7.17 -4.06 19.44
CA GLY A 196 -8.11 -4.13 18.33
C GLY A 196 -7.66 -5.09 17.24
N LEU A 197 -8.62 -5.49 16.43
CA LEU A 197 -8.46 -6.40 15.30
C LEU A 197 -9.10 -5.77 14.07
N VAL A 198 -8.42 -5.84 12.94
CA VAL A 198 -8.93 -5.42 11.63
C VAL A 198 -8.89 -6.62 10.71
N GLY A 199 -10.01 -6.87 10.01
CA GLY A 199 -10.13 -7.85 8.93
C GLY A 199 -10.28 -7.12 7.58
N ILE A 200 -9.46 -7.47 6.61
CA ILE A 200 -9.53 -6.95 5.23
C ILE A 200 -9.93 -8.05 4.26
N GLU A 201 -10.69 -7.69 3.24
CA GLU A 201 -11.19 -8.63 2.22
C GLU A 201 -10.09 -8.98 1.23
N ASP A 202 -9.88 -10.27 1.00
CA ASP A 202 -9.00 -10.79 -0.06
C ASP A 202 -9.58 -12.08 -0.68
N LEU A 203 -10.91 -12.15 -0.81
CA LEU A 203 -11.58 -13.32 -1.38
C LEU A 203 -11.62 -13.27 -2.90
N PRO A 204 -11.34 -14.38 -3.61
CA PRO A 204 -11.30 -14.42 -5.08
C PRO A 204 -12.68 -14.22 -5.73
N SER A 205 -13.76 -14.44 -5.00
CA SER A 205 -15.13 -14.19 -5.47
C SER A 205 -15.52 -12.72 -5.42
N ALA A 206 -14.71 -11.88 -4.78
CA ALA A 206 -14.97 -10.48 -4.51
C ALA A 206 -13.88 -9.58 -5.12
N VAL A 207 -13.62 -9.75 -6.42
CA VAL A 207 -12.58 -8.96 -7.16
C VAL A 207 -12.72 -7.44 -6.94
N ILE A 208 -13.96 -6.97 -6.68
CA ILE A 208 -14.23 -5.54 -6.43
C ILE A 208 -13.66 -5.11 -5.06
N THR A 209 -13.55 -6.02 -4.10
CA THR A 209 -13.11 -5.75 -2.73
C THR A 209 -11.69 -6.24 -2.43
N ALA A 210 -11.04 -6.92 -3.38
CA ALA A 210 -9.64 -7.32 -3.27
C ALA A 210 -8.72 -6.10 -3.15
N PRO A 211 -7.61 -6.21 -2.40
CA PRO A 211 -6.65 -5.11 -2.26
C PRO A 211 -6.15 -4.63 -3.63
N LEU A 212 -6.25 -3.32 -3.87
CA LEU A 212 -5.89 -2.70 -5.14
C LEU A 212 -4.83 -1.62 -4.93
N LEU A 213 -3.69 -1.78 -5.60
CA LEU A 213 -2.65 -0.76 -5.68
C LEU A 213 -2.85 0.08 -6.95
N THR A 214 -3.02 1.38 -6.79
CA THR A 214 -3.00 2.35 -7.90
C THR A 214 -1.71 3.16 -7.86
N VAL A 215 -0.99 3.18 -8.98
CA VAL A 215 0.33 3.84 -9.10
C VAL A 215 0.31 4.86 -10.21
N GLU A 216 0.71 6.10 -9.92
CA GLU A 216 1.04 7.10 -10.94
C GLU A 216 2.57 7.19 -11.08
N TYR A 217 3.07 7.13 -12.30
CA TYR A 217 4.51 7.14 -12.57
C TYR A 217 4.86 7.85 -13.90
N GLU A 218 6.16 8.19 -14.05
CA GLU A 218 6.77 8.77 -15.24
C GLU A 218 7.88 7.87 -15.80
#